data_6879b4fc3807be40578341df18bb76d5
#
_entry.id   6879b4fc3807be40578341df18bb76d5
#
_cell.length_a   1.000
_cell.length_b   1.000
_cell.length_c   1.000
_cell.angle_alpha   90.00
_cell.angle_beta   90.00
_cell.angle_gamma   90.00
#
_symmetry.space_group_name_H-M   'P 1'
#
loop_
_entity.id
_entity.type
_entity.pdbx_description
1 polymer ?
#
loop_
_entity_poly.entity_id
_entity_poly.type
_entity_poly.pdbx_seq_one_letter_code
_entity_poly.pdbx_strand_id
1 'polypeptide(L)'
;LHAIAEVQKQGGIAAFIDAEHSIDPIYAKNLGIDIDKLILSQPDSGEQALEIVDCLAKTGAIDLIVVDSVAALVPEAELQGEMKDQVIGAQARLMSKALRKITGSLSKNKTAIIFINQIREKVGIIFGNPETTPGGKALKFYSTIRLEVRKQQNLGQGEAIIGNQVKCKVVKNKLAAPYKIANIEIVFSKGISKIAEIIKFAEQFDILIKKGSWYSFENENIAQGIVNLQILLENNNELREKITTLVLEKLNSDNE
;
A
#
# COMPACT_ATOMS: atom_id res chain seq x y z
N LEU A 1 4.49 -3.92 -0.63
CA LEU A 1 5.94 -4.16 -0.53
C LEU A 1 6.65 -3.10 0.32
N HIS A 2 6.48 -1.78 0.11
CA HIS A 2 7.14 -0.74 0.94
C HIS A 2 6.87 -0.90 2.44
N ALA A 3 5.65 -1.27 2.86
CA ALA A 3 5.35 -1.52 4.27
C ALA A 3 6.22 -2.65 4.86
N ILE A 4 6.47 -3.70 4.09
CA ILE A 4 7.37 -4.80 4.47
C ILE A 4 8.80 -4.28 4.66
N ALA A 5 9.30 -3.51 3.68
CA ALA A 5 10.65 -2.95 3.75
C ALA A 5 10.83 -2.06 5.00
N GLU A 6 9.85 -1.23 5.34
CA GLU A 6 9.93 -0.37 6.52
C GLU A 6 9.85 -1.17 7.84
N VAL A 7 9.07 -2.26 7.89
CA VAL A 7 9.04 -3.16 9.05
C VAL A 7 10.40 -3.84 9.23
N GLN A 8 10.99 -4.38 8.17
CA GLN A 8 12.31 -5.02 8.22
C GLN A 8 13.42 -4.04 8.63
N LYS A 9 13.39 -2.79 8.16
CA LYS A 9 14.34 -1.74 8.59
C LYS A 9 14.29 -1.46 10.08
N GLN A 10 13.13 -1.61 10.70
CA GLN A 10 12.94 -1.47 12.14
C GLN A 10 13.29 -2.75 12.93
N GLY A 11 13.81 -3.77 12.25
CA GLY A 11 14.14 -5.06 12.84
C GLY A 11 12.95 -6.00 13.03
N GLY A 12 11.78 -5.64 12.50
CA GLY A 12 10.57 -6.45 12.57
C GLY A 12 10.54 -7.57 11.52
N ILE A 13 9.67 -8.54 11.74
CA ILE A 13 9.48 -9.72 10.88
C ILE A 13 8.20 -9.56 10.08
N ALA A 14 8.28 -9.76 8.77
CA ALA A 14 7.15 -9.68 7.86
C ALA A 14 6.90 -11.00 7.13
N ALA A 15 5.62 -11.28 6.89
CA ALA A 15 5.16 -12.39 6.06
C ALA A 15 4.34 -11.87 4.87
N PHE A 16 4.53 -12.49 3.71
CA PHE A 16 3.80 -12.20 2.48
C PHE A 16 3.10 -13.47 1.99
N ILE A 17 1.78 -13.44 1.95
CA ILE A 17 0.94 -14.52 1.45
C ILE A 17 0.55 -14.16 0.02
N ASP A 18 1.27 -14.74 -0.93
CA ASP A 18 1.15 -14.48 -2.37
C ASP A 18 0.16 -15.45 -3.02
N ALA A 19 -1.12 -15.17 -2.88
CA ALA A 19 -2.17 -15.98 -3.48
C ALA A 19 -2.31 -15.75 -5.00
N GLU A 20 -1.69 -14.70 -5.56
CA GLU A 20 -1.66 -14.44 -7.00
C GLU A 20 -0.42 -15.04 -7.69
N HIS A 21 0.55 -15.57 -6.92
CA HIS A 21 1.83 -16.10 -7.42
C HIS A 21 2.59 -15.08 -8.29
N SER A 22 2.59 -13.81 -7.89
CA SER A 22 3.01 -12.68 -8.71
C SER A 22 4.14 -11.84 -8.15
N ILE A 23 4.69 -12.22 -6.98
CA ILE A 23 5.80 -11.46 -6.39
C ILE A 23 7.04 -11.50 -7.29
N ASP A 24 7.56 -10.30 -7.62
CA ASP A 24 8.83 -10.13 -8.30
C ASP A 24 9.94 -9.88 -7.26
N PRO A 25 10.88 -10.83 -7.08
CA PRO A 25 11.97 -10.69 -6.12
C PRO A 25 12.92 -9.52 -6.44
N ILE A 26 13.12 -9.21 -7.73
CA ILE A 26 13.99 -8.11 -8.15
C ILE A 26 13.36 -6.78 -7.76
N TYR A 27 12.07 -6.62 -8.07
CA TYR A 27 11.32 -5.44 -7.68
C TYR A 27 11.25 -5.29 -6.15
N ALA A 28 11.01 -6.38 -5.42
CA ALA A 28 11.00 -6.37 -3.97
C ALA A 28 12.34 -5.90 -3.36
N LYS A 29 13.47 -6.39 -3.90
CA LYS A 29 14.83 -5.94 -3.51
C LYS A 29 15.04 -4.45 -3.82
N ASN A 30 14.59 -3.97 -4.97
CA ASN A 30 14.69 -2.55 -5.34
C ASN A 30 13.92 -1.64 -4.38
N LEU A 31 12.84 -2.14 -3.77
CA LEU A 31 12.08 -1.43 -2.74
C LEU A 31 12.70 -1.53 -1.34
N GLY A 32 13.81 -2.25 -1.20
CA GLY A 32 14.55 -2.38 0.06
C GLY A 32 14.13 -3.56 0.93
N ILE A 33 13.43 -4.56 0.36
CA ILE A 33 13.08 -5.79 1.07
C ILE A 33 14.28 -6.74 1.12
N ASP A 34 14.60 -7.23 2.30
CA ASP A 34 15.48 -8.38 2.50
C ASP A 34 14.67 -9.65 2.22
N ILE A 35 14.87 -10.20 1.01
CA ILE A 35 14.12 -11.37 0.54
C ILE A 35 14.46 -12.63 1.37
N ASP A 36 15.70 -12.74 1.85
CA ASP A 36 16.14 -13.90 2.60
C ASP A 36 15.51 -13.97 4.01
N LYS A 37 15.02 -12.82 4.49
CA LYS A 37 14.28 -12.69 5.76
C LYS A 37 12.77 -12.59 5.60
N LEU A 38 12.28 -12.54 4.38
CA LEU A 38 10.84 -12.47 4.13
C LEU A 38 10.24 -13.88 4.24
N ILE A 39 9.24 -14.04 5.10
CA ILE A 39 8.43 -15.25 5.13
C ILE A 39 7.46 -15.18 3.94
N LEU A 40 7.74 -15.96 2.91
CA LEU A 40 6.92 -16.05 1.71
C LEU A 40 6.14 -17.37 1.70
N SER A 41 4.83 -17.28 1.42
CA SER A 41 3.97 -18.44 1.22
C SER A 41 3.08 -18.24 0.01
N GLN A 42 2.95 -19.28 -0.82
CA GLN A 42 2.12 -19.31 -2.01
C GLN A 42 1.08 -20.45 -1.86
N PRO A 43 -0.04 -20.20 -1.19
CA PRO A 43 -1.07 -21.20 -0.90
C PRO A 43 -1.88 -21.55 -2.14
N ASP A 44 -2.34 -22.80 -2.22
CA ASP A 44 -3.17 -23.31 -3.33
C ASP A 44 -4.65 -22.96 -3.17
N SER A 45 -5.11 -22.70 -1.92
CA SER A 45 -6.53 -22.39 -1.63
C SER A 45 -6.67 -21.22 -0.65
N GLY A 46 -7.87 -20.64 -0.61
CA GLY A 46 -8.21 -19.59 0.34
C GLY A 46 -8.20 -20.08 1.78
N GLU A 47 -8.63 -21.33 2.03
CA GLU A 47 -8.57 -21.98 3.34
C GLU A 47 -7.12 -22.08 3.82
N GLN A 48 -6.24 -22.63 2.99
CA GLN A 48 -4.82 -22.78 3.31
C GLN A 48 -4.17 -21.42 3.60
N ALA A 49 -4.43 -20.40 2.75
CA ALA A 49 -3.92 -19.05 2.96
C ALA A 49 -4.30 -18.49 4.33
N LEU A 50 -5.58 -18.59 4.69
CA LEU A 50 -6.10 -18.02 5.93
C LEU A 50 -5.73 -18.85 7.17
N GLU A 51 -5.46 -20.16 7.03
CA GLU A 51 -4.90 -20.99 8.09
C GLU A 51 -3.44 -20.64 8.36
N ILE A 52 -2.65 -20.38 7.32
CA ILE A 52 -1.27 -19.86 7.47
C ILE A 52 -1.28 -18.52 8.20
N VAL A 53 -2.18 -17.60 7.81
CA VAL A 53 -2.35 -16.30 8.51
C VAL A 53 -2.70 -16.51 9.98
N ASP A 54 -3.62 -17.41 10.31
CA ASP A 54 -4.02 -17.73 11.70
C ASP A 54 -2.83 -18.31 12.50
N CYS A 55 -2.07 -19.21 11.89
CA CYS A 55 -0.88 -19.78 12.48
C CYS A 55 0.17 -18.70 12.79
N LEU A 56 0.54 -17.90 11.80
CA LEU A 56 1.52 -16.82 11.95
C LEU A 56 1.08 -15.78 12.98
N ALA A 57 -0.20 -15.37 12.95
CA ALA A 57 -0.74 -14.43 13.94
C ALA A 57 -0.70 -14.94 15.37
N LYS A 58 -0.76 -16.26 15.59
CA LYS A 58 -0.69 -16.88 16.92
C LYS A 58 0.72 -16.97 17.49
N THR A 59 1.74 -16.97 16.65
CA THR A 59 3.14 -17.08 17.12
C THR A 59 3.55 -15.90 18.00
N GLY A 60 3.01 -14.71 17.74
CA GLY A 60 3.46 -13.46 18.36
C GLY A 60 4.83 -12.97 17.88
N ALA A 61 5.41 -13.64 16.88
CA ALA A 61 6.73 -13.31 16.35
C ALA A 61 6.67 -12.45 15.07
N ILE A 62 5.47 -12.25 14.49
CA ILE A 62 5.30 -11.56 13.23
C ILE A 62 4.72 -10.17 13.47
N ASP A 63 5.38 -9.14 12.96
CA ASP A 63 4.93 -7.75 13.08
C ASP A 63 3.93 -7.36 11.98
N LEU A 64 4.15 -7.87 10.76
CA LEU A 64 3.30 -7.57 9.60
C LEU A 64 3.02 -8.82 8.76
N ILE A 65 1.75 -9.05 8.45
CA ILE A 65 1.30 -10.02 7.46
C ILE A 65 0.66 -9.27 6.29
N VAL A 66 1.03 -9.60 5.07
CA VAL A 66 0.38 -9.07 3.85
C VAL A 66 -0.24 -10.23 3.08
N VAL A 67 -1.50 -10.07 2.66
CA VAL A 67 -2.23 -11.05 1.84
C VAL A 67 -2.53 -10.41 0.48
N ASP A 68 -1.94 -10.93 -0.56
CA ASP A 68 -2.09 -10.44 -1.95
C ASP A 68 -2.60 -11.57 -2.86
N SER A 69 -3.83 -11.54 -3.28
CA SER A 69 -4.92 -10.66 -2.85
C SER A 69 -6.15 -11.47 -2.40
N VAL A 70 -7.09 -10.81 -1.71
CA VAL A 70 -8.38 -11.44 -1.34
C VAL A 70 -9.13 -11.97 -2.57
N ALA A 71 -8.99 -11.30 -3.71
CA ALA A 71 -9.62 -11.72 -4.97
C ALA A 71 -9.14 -13.11 -5.44
N ALA A 72 -7.92 -13.49 -5.11
CA ALA A 72 -7.29 -14.76 -5.48
C ALA A 72 -7.51 -15.88 -4.44
N LEU A 73 -8.14 -15.59 -3.30
CA LEU A 73 -8.45 -16.61 -2.29
C LEU A 73 -9.63 -17.47 -2.76
N VAL A 74 -9.35 -18.47 -3.59
CA VAL A 74 -10.35 -19.40 -4.10
C VAL A 74 -10.65 -20.46 -3.04
N PRO A 75 -11.95 -20.64 -2.64
CA PRO A 75 -12.33 -21.70 -1.72
C PRO A 75 -12.07 -23.10 -2.27
N GLU A 76 -11.65 -24.04 -1.41
CA GLU A 76 -11.41 -25.43 -1.82
C GLU A 76 -12.62 -26.07 -2.52
N ALA A 77 -13.82 -25.76 -2.08
CA ALA A 77 -15.05 -26.24 -2.71
C ALA A 77 -15.21 -25.78 -4.17
N GLU A 78 -14.64 -24.64 -4.54
CA GLU A 78 -14.61 -24.17 -5.93
C GLU A 78 -13.48 -24.86 -6.72
N LEU A 79 -12.36 -25.16 -6.08
CA LEU A 79 -11.23 -25.86 -6.73
C LEU A 79 -11.54 -27.33 -7.03
N GLN A 80 -12.33 -27.98 -6.17
CA GLN A 80 -12.70 -29.39 -6.31
C GLN A 80 -13.95 -29.61 -7.16
N GLY A 81 -14.75 -28.54 -7.38
CA GLY A 81 -15.98 -28.57 -8.16
C GLY A 81 -15.73 -28.61 -9.67
N GLU A 82 -16.74 -28.94 -10.44
CA GLU A 82 -16.70 -28.82 -11.89
C GLU A 82 -16.86 -27.34 -12.30
N MET A 83 -16.36 -26.97 -13.50
CA MET A 83 -16.45 -25.60 -14.02
C MET A 83 -17.89 -25.05 -14.11
N LYS A 84 -18.87 -25.89 -14.15
CA LYS A 84 -20.31 -25.53 -14.16
C LYS A 84 -20.88 -25.27 -12.77
N ASP A 85 -20.22 -25.69 -11.70
CA ASP A 85 -20.71 -25.60 -10.35
C ASP A 85 -20.64 -24.17 -9.82
N GLN A 86 -21.78 -23.67 -9.34
CA GLN A 86 -21.85 -22.33 -8.77
C GLN A 86 -21.85 -22.41 -7.23
N VAL A 87 -20.70 -22.16 -6.61
CA VAL A 87 -20.58 -22.12 -5.14
C VAL A 87 -20.83 -20.69 -4.62
N ILE A 88 -22.10 -20.28 -4.68
CA ILE A 88 -22.50 -18.91 -4.35
C ILE A 88 -22.08 -18.52 -2.93
N GLY A 89 -21.28 -17.45 -2.84
CA GLY A 89 -20.89 -16.82 -1.58
C GLY A 89 -19.91 -17.63 -0.72
N ALA A 90 -19.25 -18.67 -1.26
CA ALA A 90 -18.27 -19.46 -0.53
C ALA A 90 -17.12 -18.59 -0.02
N GLN A 91 -16.52 -17.77 -0.87
CA GLN A 91 -15.45 -16.84 -0.50
C GLN A 91 -15.90 -15.86 0.61
N ALA A 92 -17.12 -15.34 0.57
CA ALA A 92 -17.63 -14.45 1.59
C ALA A 92 -17.81 -15.15 2.94
N ARG A 93 -18.25 -16.42 2.94
CA ARG A 93 -18.35 -17.26 4.15
C ARG A 93 -16.96 -17.58 4.72
N LEU A 94 -16.02 -17.94 3.85
CA LEU A 94 -14.62 -18.19 4.21
C LEU A 94 -14.00 -16.97 4.90
N MET A 95 -14.07 -15.80 4.28
CA MET A 95 -13.55 -14.55 4.85
C MET A 95 -14.21 -14.20 6.18
N SER A 96 -15.54 -14.36 6.30
CA SER A 96 -16.25 -14.08 7.55
C SER A 96 -15.83 -15.01 8.69
N LYS A 97 -15.60 -16.30 8.41
CA LYS A 97 -15.13 -17.29 9.37
C LYS A 97 -13.69 -17.00 9.80
N ALA A 98 -12.81 -16.75 8.83
CA ALA A 98 -11.41 -16.49 9.07
C ALA A 98 -11.20 -15.22 9.90
N LEU A 99 -11.77 -14.07 9.49
CA LEU A 99 -11.62 -12.80 10.20
C LEU A 99 -12.10 -12.88 11.64
N ARG A 100 -13.17 -13.61 11.91
CA ARG A 100 -13.65 -13.85 13.26
C ARG A 100 -12.64 -14.61 14.12
N LYS A 101 -11.93 -15.56 13.51
CA LYS A 101 -10.92 -16.39 14.18
C LYS A 101 -9.62 -15.63 14.43
N ILE A 102 -9.08 -14.93 13.40
CA ILE A 102 -7.75 -14.33 13.46
C ILE A 102 -7.70 -12.99 14.20
N THR A 103 -8.81 -12.21 14.22
CA THR A 103 -8.80 -10.85 14.81
C THR A 103 -8.33 -10.83 16.26
N GLY A 104 -8.71 -11.83 17.05
CA GLY A 104 -8.29 -11.94 18.46
C GLY A 104 -6.79 -12.15 18.61
N SER A 105 -6.20 -13.02 17.79
CA SER A 105 -4.76 -13.30 17.80
C SER A 105 -3.95 -12.09 17.33
N LEU A 106 -4.38 -11.42 16.27
CA LEU A 106 -3.74 -10.21 15.75
C LEU A 106 -3.68 -9.11 16.83
N SER A 107 -4.81 -8.86 17.50
CA SER A 107 -4.89 -7.84 18.55
C SER A 107 -4.02 -8.19 19.76
N LYS A 108 -4.09 -9.43 20.24
CA LYS A 108 -3.32 -9.89 21.40
C LYS A 108 -1.81 -9.80 21.16
N ASN A 109 -1.37 -10.21 19.98
CA ASN A 109 0.04 -10.31 19.61
C ASN A 109 0.58 -9.04 18.91
N LYS A 110 -0.25 -8.00 18.77
CA LYS A 110 0.10 -6.73 18.12
C LYS A 110 0.61 -6.90 16.67
N THR A 111 0.18 -7.97 15.99
CA THR A 111 0.50 -8.21 14.59
C THR A 111 -0.41 -7.37 13.69
N ALA A 112 0.17 -6.56 12.81
CA ALA A 112 -0.58 -5.86 11.76
C ALA A 112 -0.86 -6.79 10.58
N ILE A 113 -2.03 -6.64 9.95
CA ILE A 113 -2.34 -7.35 8.72
C ILE A 113 -2.85 -6.40 7.65
N ILE A 114 -2.35 -6.55 6.42
CA ILE A 114 -2.80 -5.83 5.23
C ILE A 114 -3.44 -6.84 4.28
N PHE A 115 -4.71 -6.66 3.99
CA PHE A 115 -5.41 -7.37 2.92
C PHE A 115 -5.47 -6.47 1.68
N ILE A 116 -4.87 -6.91 0.59
CA ILE A 116 -5.03 -6.28 -0.72
C ILE A 116 -6.29 -6.85 -1.36
N ASN A 117 -7.08 -5.98 -1.99
CA ASN A 117 -8.29 -6.41 -2.68
C ASN A 117 -8.48 -5.65 -3.99
N GLN A 118 -9.23 -6.21 -4.89
CA GLN A 118 -9.51 -5.65 -6.20
C GLN A 118 -10.93 -5.08 -6.24
N ILE A 119 -11.14 -4.04 -7.04
CA ILE A 119 -12.46 -3.50 -7.32
C ILE A 119 -13.05 -4.27 -8.49
N ARG A 120 -14.33 -4.61 -8.38
CA ARG A 120 -15.16 -5.23 -9.43
C ARG A 120 -16.42 -4.39 -9.60
N GLU A 121 -17.02 -4.45 -10.75
CA GLU A 121 -18.30 -3.82 -11.01
C GLU A 121 -19.44 -4.86 -11.00
N LYS A 122 -20.53 -4.50 -10.35
CA LYS A 122 -21.75 -5.29 -10.39
C LYS A 122 -22.53 -4.96 -11.65
N VAL A 123 -22.78 -5.97 -12.46
CA VAL A 123 -23.62 -5.85 -13.65
C VAL A 123 -25.07 -5.55 -13.25
N GLY A 124 -25.73 -4.64 -13.97
CA GLY A 124 -27.17 -4.35 -13.81
C GLY A 124 -27.51 -3.28 -12.76
N ILE A 125 -26.55 -2.63 -12.14
CA ILE A 125 -26.81 -1.48 -11.25
C ILE A 125 -26.89 -0.21 -12.09
N ILE A 126 -28.11 0.32 -12.24
CA ILE A 126 -28.38 1.56 -13.00
C ILE A 126 -28.23 2.79 -12.09
N PHE A 127 -28.53 2.68 -10.80
CA PHE A 127 -28.43 3.77 -9.82
C PHE A 127 -27.53 3.41 -8.65
N GLY A 128 -26.72 4.39 -8.18
CA GLY A 128 -25.78 4.24 -7.09
C GLY A 128 -24.40 3.79 -7.55
N ASN A 129 -23.54 3.37 -6.61
CA ASN A 129 -22.18 2.93 -6.91
C ASN A 129 -22.16 1.43 -7.26
N PRO A 130 -21.83 1.05 -8.50
CA PRO A 130 -21.76 -0.35 -8.92
C PRO A 130 -20.54 -1.08 -8.34
N GLU A 131 -19.55 -0.36 -7.81
CA GLU A 131 -18.30 -0.94 -7.35
C GLU A 131 -18.47 -1.85 -6.14
N THR A 132 -17.85 -3.00 -6.20
CA THR A 132 -17.80 -3.99 -5.13
C THR A 132 -16.41 -4.60 -5.02
N THR A 133 -16.18 -5.35 -3.94
CA THR A 133 -14.93 -6.09 -3.75
C THR A 133 -15.22 -7.56 -3.47
N PRO A 134 -14.40 -8.50 -3.96
CA PRO A 134 -14.46 -9.92 -3.59
C PRO A 134 -14.37 -10.14 -2.07
N GLY A 135 -14.76 -11.33 -1.60
CA GLY A 135 -14.69 -11.69 -0.19
C GLY A 135 -15.86 -11.18 0.67
N GLY A 136 -16.90 -10.59 0.06
CA GLY A 136 -18.10 -10.14 0.76
C GLY A 136 -17.91 -8.87 1.58
N LYS A 137 -18.72 -8.72 2.65
CA LYS A 137 -18.74 -7.49 3.47
C LYS A 137 -17.88 -7.57 4.73
N ALA A 138 -17.37 -8.74 5.12
CA ALA A 138 -16.71 -8.94 6.40
C ALA A 138 -15.50 -8.03 6.58
N LEU A 139 -14.60 -7.95 5.59
CA LEU A 139 -13.43 -7.07 5.63
C LEU A 139 -13.80 -5.61 5.85
N LYS A 140 -14.90 -5.13 5.28
CA LYS A 140 -15.36 -3.75 5.48
C LYS A 140 -15.68 -3.43 6.94
N PHE A 141 -16.16 -4.42 7.70
CA PHE A 141 -16.49 -4.27 9.12
C PHE A 141 -15.26 -4.47 10.01
N TYR A 142 -14.48 -5.53 9.78
CA TYR A 142 -13.32 -5.87 10.62
C TYR A 142 -12.16 -4.88 10.48
N SER A 143 -11.92 -4.34 9.29
CA SER A 143 -10.79 -3.43 9.05
C SER A 143 -10.82 -2.20 9.97
N THR A 144 -9.67 -1.85 10.50
CA THR A 144 -9.43 -0.61 11.26
C THR A 144 -9.28 0.58 10.31
N ILE A 145 -8.51 0.40 9.25
CA ILE A 145 -8.28 1.40 8.19
C ILE A 145 -8.65 0.75 6.85
N ARG A 146 -9.24 1.54 5.96
CA ARG A 146 -9.46 1.17 4.55
C ARG A 146 -8.98 2.28 3.66
N LEU A 147 -8.11 1.91 2.74
CA LEU A 147 -7.59 2.80 1.71
C LEU A 147 -8.19 2.41 0.36
N GLU A 148 -8.62 3.41 -0.38
CA GLU A 148 -8.97 3.28 -1.80
C GLU A 148 -7.83 3.87 -2.61
N VAL A 149 -7.29 3.07 -3.53
CA VAL A 149 -6.13 3.43 -4.34
C VAL A 149 -6.56 3.47 -5.80
N ARG A 150 -6.40 4.64 -6.45
CA ARG A 150 -6.79 4.84 -7.84
C ARG A 150 -5.69 5.53 -8.62
N LYS A 151 -5.37 4.98 -9.78
CA LYS A 151 -4.53 5.67 -10.75
C LYS A 151 -5.25 6.92 -11.25
N GLN A 152 -4.54 8.05 -11.29
CA GLN A 152 -5.03 9.31 -11.83
C GLN A 152 -4.49 9.58 -13.23
N GLN A 153 -3.16 9.60 -13.34
CA GLN A 153 -2.49 9.87 -14.61
C GLN A 153 -1.14 9.15 -14.68
N ASN A 154 -0.59 9.09 -15.88
CA ASN A 154 0.78 8.63 -16.08
C ASN A 154 1.78 9.72 -15.70
N LEU A 155 2.94 9.32 -15.20
CA LEU A 155 4.12 10.17 -15.03
C LEU A 155 5.03 9.99 -16.24
N GLY A 156 5.58 11.09 -16.76
CA GLY A 156 6.42 11.10 -17.94
C GLY A 156 5.87 12.01 -19.04
N GLN A 157 6.56 12.10 -20.17
CA GLN A 157 6.18 12.90 -21.33
C GLN A 157 6.07 12.03 -22.57
N GLY A 158 4.99 12.22 -23.34
CA GLY A 158 4.74 11.46 -24.56
C GLY A 158 4.68 9.96 -24.34
N GLU A 159 5.46 9.19 -25.06
CA GLU A 159 5.52 7.72 -24.96
C GLU A 159 6.41 7.21 -23.79
N ALA A 160 7.24 8.09 -23.23
CA ALA A 160 8.14 7.74 -22.12
C ALA A 160 7.41 7.81 -20.77
N ILE A 161 6.57 6.81 -20.49
CA ILE A 161 5.87 6.67 -19.20
C ILE A 161 6.84 6.04 -18.19
N ILE A 162 7.15 6.77 -17.12
CA ILE A 162 8.09 6.35 -16.06
C ILE A 162 7.38 5.88 -14.78
N GLY A 163 6.08 6.11 -14.67
CA GLY A 163 5.32 5.77 -13.48
C GLY A 163 3.87 6.23 -13.54
N ASN A 164 3.23 6.23 -12.38
CA ASN A 164 1.85 6.64 -12.22
C ASN A 164 1.68 7.60 -11.04
N GLN A 165 0.87 8.63 -11.21
CA GLN A 165 0.30 9.35 -10.09
C GLN A 165 -0.94 8.60 -9.60
N VAL A 166 -0.99 8.36 -8.31
CA VAL A 166 -2.01 7.56 -7.64
C VAL A 166 -2.67 8.37 -6.54
N LYS A 167 -4.01 8.37 -6.54
CA LYS A 167 -4.82 8.92 -5.47
C LYS A 167 -5.09 7.86 -4.42
N CYS A 168 -4.66 8.10 -3.19
CA CYS A 168 -4.93 7.27 -2.04
C CYS A 168 -5.94 7.98 -1.13
N LYS A 169 -7.14 7.41 -0.96
CA LYS A 169 -8.21 7.98 -0.14
C LYS A 169 -8.47 7.07 1.06
N VAL A 170 -8.46 7.65 2.25
CA VAL A 170 -8.85 6.96 3.48
C VAL A 170 -10.38 6.89 3.56
N VAL A 171 -10.99 5.77 3.19
CA VAL A 171 -12.45 5.61 3.19
C VAL A 171 -13.03 5.13 4.52
N LYS A 172 -12.17 4.60 5.41
CA LYS A 172 -12.49 4.26 6.79
C LYS A 172 -11.26 4.41 7.66
N ASN A 173 -11.43 4.98 8.84
CA ASN A 173 -10.39 5.04 9.85
C ASN A 173 -11.05 5.02 11.23
N LYS A 174 -10.63 4.09 12.09
CA LYS A 174 -11.09 3.99 13.49
C LYS A 174 -10.15 4.71 14.47
N LEU A 175 -8.98 5.17 14.02
CA LEU A 175 -7.93 5.77 14.84
C LEU A 175 -7.87 7.29 14.70
N ALA A 176 -8.39 7.85 13.59
CA ALA A 176 -8.40 9.27 13.29
C ALA A 176 -9.54 9.61 12.31
N ALA A 177 -9.70 10.89 11.97
CA ALA A 177 -10.70 11.33 10.99
C ALA A 177 -10.48 10.67 9.62
N PRO A 178 -11.52 10.06 9.02
CA PRO A 178 -11.45 9.48 7.69
C PRO A 178 -11.51 10.55 6.59
N TYR A 179 -11.51 10.10 5.33
CA TYR A 179 -11.69 10.87 4.09
C TYR A 179 -10.52 11.78 3.70
N LYS A 180 -9.40 11.74 4.42
CA LYS A 180 -8.17 12.37 3.94
C LYS A 180 -7.70 11.73 2.64
N ILE A 181 -7.09 12.53 1.78
CA ILE A 181 -6.61 12.12 0.44
C ILE A 181 -5.13 12.48 0.34
N ALA A 182 -4.33 11.54 -0.15
CA ALA A 182 -2.96 11.76 -0.57
C ALA A 182 -2.82 11.42 -2.06
N ASN A 183 -2.08 12.25 -2.80
CA ASN A 183 -1.67 11.95 -4.17
C ASN A 183 -0.20 11.57 -4.11
N ILE A 184 0.12 10.35 -4.55
CA ILE A 184 1.42 9.71 -4.42
C ILE A 184 1.95 9.42 -5.82
N GLU A 185 3.23 9.64 -6.04
CA GLU A 185 3.91 9.23 -7.27
C GLU A 185 4.57 7.87 -7.09
N ILE A 186 4.23 6.93 -7.98
CA ILE A 186 4.83 5.59 -8.02
C ILE A 186 5.65 5.49 -9.31
N VAL A 187 6.96 5.43 -9.18
CA VAL A 187 7.90 5.29 -10.28
C VAL A 187 8.16 3.81 -10.52
N PHE A 188 8.13 3.37 -11.79
CA PHE A 188 8.39 1.99 -12.14
C PHE A 188 9.78 1.56 -11.65
N SER A 189 9.88 0.35 -11.13
CA SER A 189 11.07 -0.27 -10.54
C SER A 189 11.64 0.42 -9.29
N LYS A 190 11.17 1.64 -8.92
CA LYS A 190 11.62 2.38 -7.73
C LYS A 190 10.54 2.52 -6.64
N GLY A 191 9.26 2.32 -7.01
CA GLY A 191 8.13 2.45 -6.09
C GLY A 191 7.75 3.90 -5.77
N ILE A 192 7.32 4.17 -4.53
CA ILE A 192 6.86 5.50 -4.09
C ILE A 192 8.04 6.47 -4.07
N SER A 193 7.88 7.61 -4.77
CA SER A 193 8.87 8.68 -4.83
C SER A 193 8.81 9.54 -3.56
N LYS A 194 9.65 9.24 -2.57
CA LYS A 194 9.77 10.07 -1.35
C LYS A 194 10.25 11.49 -1.66
N ILE A 195 11.09 11.66 -2.68
CA ILE A 195 11.62 12.97 -3.08
C ILE A 195 10.52 13.84 -3.67
N ALA A 196 9.63 13.29 -4.51
CA ALA A 196 8.49 14.04 -5.03
C ALA A 196 7.55 14.52 -3.91
N GLU A 197 7.35 13.71 -2.87
CA GLU A 197 6.56 14.11 -1.69
C GLU A 197 7.26 15.22 -0.90
N ILE A 198 8.56 15.11 -0.64
CA ILE A 198 9.34 16.15 0.05
C ILE A 198 9.26 17.48 -0.70
N ILE A 199 9.48 17.47 -2.02
CA ILE A 199 9.41 18.67 -2.85
C ILE A 199 8.02 19.32 -2.75
N LYS A 200 6.97 18.51 -2.87
CA LYS A 200 5.57 18.99 -2.80
C LYS A 200 5.25 19.66 -1.47
N PHE A 201 5.63 19.05 -0.35
CA PHE A 201 5.43 19.65 0.97
C PHE A 201 6.33 20.85 1.19
N ALA A 202 7.57 20.83 0.71
CA ALA A 202 8.49 21.95 0.80
C ALA A 202 7.99 23.17 0.01
N GLU A 203 7.35 22.97 -1.16
CA GLU A 203 6.63 24.03 -1.88
C GLU A 203 5.40 24.53 -1.09
N GLN A 204 4.61 23.61 -0.54
CA GLN A 204 3.40 23.96 0.22
C GLN A 204 3.69 24.78 1.48
N PHE A 205 4.85 24.57 2.10
CA PHE A 205 5.28 25.26 3.31
C PHE A 205 6.23 26.42 3.04
N ASP A 206 6.39 26.84 1.78
CA ASP A 206 7.30 27.90 1.35
C ASP A 206 8.76 27.68 1.76
N ILE A 207 9.17 26.44 2.01
CA ILE A 207 10.55 26.02 2.24
C ILE A 207 11.33 26.04 0.91
N LEU A 208 10.70 25.56 -0.16
CA LEU A 208 11.15 25.71 -1.53
C LEU A 208 10.26 26.74 -2.23
N ILE A 209 10.90 27.79 -2.76
CA ILE A 209 10.20 28.85 -3.47
C ILE A 209 10.37 28.64 -4.97
N LYS A 210 9.25 28.49 -5.69
CA LYS A 210 9.24 28.39 -7.14
C LYS A 210 8.96 29.74 -7.78
N LYS A 211 9.92 30.23 -8.59
CA LYS A 211 9.78 31.45 -9.40
C LYS A 211 9.99 31.13 -10.89
N GLY A 212 8.91 31.08 -11.65
CA GLY A 212 8.94 30.62 -13.04
C GLY A 212 9.39 29.15 -13.12
N SER A 213 10.50 28.88 -13.80
CA SER A 213 11.12 27.55 -13.87
C SER A 213 12.15 27.26 -12.79
N TRP A 214 12.51 28.23 -11.96
CA TRP A 214 13.56 28.10 -10.95
C TRP A 214 12.99 27.74 -9.58
N TYR A 215 13.70 26.86 -8.89
CA TYR A 215 13.50 26.51 -7.50
C TYR A 215 14.62 27.11 -6.64
N SER A 216 14.22 27.79 -5.56
CA SER A 216 15.15 28.43 -4.62
C SER A 216 14.96 27.84 -3.23
N PHE A 217 16.07 27.69 -2.51
CA PHE A 217 16.14 27.32 -1.11
C PHE A 217 17.04 28.33 -0.39
N GLU A 218 16.60 28.87 0.76
CA GLU A 218 17.32 29.89 1.53
C GLU A 218 17.76 31.10 0.68
N ASN A 219 16.91 31.53 -0.25
CA ASN A 219 17.14 32.62 -1.22
C ASN A 219 18.16 32.33 -2.33
N GLU A 220 18.69 31.12 -2.42
CA GLU A 220 19.60 30.71 -3.49
C GLU A 220 18.83 29.85 -4.52
N ASN A 221 19.08 30.11 -5.80
CA ASN A 221 18.53 29.26 -6.87
C ASN A 221 19.31 27.95 -6.91
N ILE A 222 18.62 26.82 -6.66
CA ILE A 222 19.27 25.51 -6.56
C ILE A 222 19.03 24.62 -7.79
N ALA A 223 17.91 24.80 -8.50
CA ALA A 223 17.61 23.98 -9.68
C ALA A 223 16.64 24.69 -10.63
N GLN A 224 16.78 24.42 -11.94
CA GLN A 224 15.83 24.82 -12.95
C GLN A 224 14.99 23.62 -13.40
N GLY A 225 13.68 23.67 -13.14
CA GLY A 225 12.73 22.59 -13.42
C GLY A 225 12.73 21.48 -12.39
N ILE A 226 11.57 20.81 -12.28
CA ILE A 226 11.31 19.77 -11.28
C ILE A 226 12.23 18.56 -11.42
N VAL A 227 12.57 18.17 -12.66
CA VAL A 227 13.42 17.01 -12.93
C VAL A 227 14.84 17.24 -12.40
N ASN A 228 15.41 18.44 -12.65
CA ASN A 228 16.74 18.77 -12.14
C ASN A 228 16.75 18.89 -10.62
N LEU A 229 15.66 19.38 -10.01
CA LEU A 229 15.53 19.41 -8.55
C LEU A 229 15.47 18.00 -7.96
N GLN A 230 14.73 17.08 -8.58
CA GLN A 230 14.69 15.68 -8.15
C GLN A 230 16.07 15.03 -8.24
N ILE A 231 16.79 15.21 -9.35
CA ILE A 231 18.15 14.70 -9.54
C ILE A 231 19.11 15.30 -8.51
N LEU A 232 19.00 16.60 -8.24
CA LEU A 232 19.82 17.27 -7.22
C LEU A 232 19.60 16.64 -5.84
N LEU A 233 18.33 16.45 -5.43
CA LEU A 233 18.00 15.87 -4.12
C LEU A 233 18.29 14.36 -4.04
N GLU A 234 18.30 13.64 -5.17
CA GLU A 234 18.79 12.25 -5.22
C GLU A 234 20.29 12.16 -4.92
N ASN A 235 21.07 13.09 -5.45
CA ASN A 235 22.53 13.06 -5.36
C ASN A 235 23.12 13.87 -4.18
N ASN A 236 22.35 14.75 -3.57
CA ASN A 236 22.77 15.58 -2.42
C ASN A 236 21.98 15.21 -1.16
N ASN A 237 22.53 14.27 -0.40
CA ASN A 237 21.89 13.77 0.83
C ASN A 237 21.75 14.87 1.90
N GLU A 238 22.75 15.74 2.05
CA GLU A 238 22.75 16.80 3.06
C GLU A 238 21.61 17.79 2.82
N LEU A 239 21.48 18.28 1.59
CA LEU A 239 20.39 19.19 1.20
C LEU A 239 19.01 18.52 1.35
N ARG A 240 18.91 17.24 0.95
CA ARG A 240 17.68 16.48 1.09
C ARG A 240 17.27 16.32 2.55
N GLU A 241 18.18 15.95 3.42
CA GLU A 241 17.91 15.80 4.86
C GLU A 241 17.53 17.14 5.50
N LYS A 242 18.20 18.23 5.15
CA LYS A 242 17.86 19.57 5.64
C LYS A 242 16.44 19.98 5.27
N ILE A 243 16.07 19.83 3.99
CA ILE A 243 14.70 20.13 3.52
C ILE A 243 13.68 19.20 4.18
N THR A 244 13.99 17.89 4.30
CA THR A 244 13.11 16.92 4.94
C THR A 244 12.83 17.25 6.39
N THR A 245 13.86 17.66 7.15
CA THR A 245 13.72 18.06 8.56
C THR A 245 12.78 19.25 8.69
N LEU A 246 12.99 20.29 7.89
CA LEU A 246 12.13 21.48 7.90
C LEU A 246 10.67 21.15 7.54
N VAL A 247 10.45 20.25 6.55
CA VAL A 247 9.11 19.78 6.18
C VAL A 247 8.45 19.05 7.35
N LEU A 248 9.19 18.15 8.03
CA LEU A 248 8.66 17.39 9.16
C LEU A 248 8.34 18.28 10.36
N GLU A 249 9.16 19.29 10.65
CA GLU A 249 8.89 20.29 11.70
C GLU A 249 7.57 21.04 11.44
N LYS A 250 7.34 21.47 10.19
CA LYS A 250 6.11 22.14 9.79
C LYS A 250 4.88 21.21 9.88
N LEU A 251 5.01 19.97 9.42
CA LEU A 251 3.92 18.98 9.51
C LEU A 251 3.52 18.66 10.96
N ASN A 252 4.48 18.66 11.87
CA ASN A 252 4.21 18.41 13.29
C ASN A 252 3.54 19.63 13.96
N SER A 253 3.97 20.85 13.61
CA SER A 253 3.36 22.08 14.15
C SER A 253 1.91 22.32 13.67
N ASP A 254 1.55 21.84 12.49
CA ASP A 254 0.17 21.96 11.95
C ASP A 254 -0.80 20.90 12.53
N ASN A 255 -0.30 19.91 13.27
CA ASN A 255 -1.11 18.85 13.90
C ASN A 255 -1.34 19.08 15.41
N GLU A 256 -0.77 20.12 16.00
CA GLU A 256 -1.06 20.61 17.36
C GLU A 256 -2.16 21.70 17.32
#